data_38dac33bb6c03360957ee78dbce7ec63
#
_entry.id   38dac33bb6c03360957ee78dbce7ec63
#
_cell.length_a   1.000
_cell.length_b   1.000
_cell.length_c   1.000
_cell.angle_alpha   90.00
_cell.angle_beta   90.00
_cell.angle_gamma   90.00
#
_symmetry.space_group_name_H-M   'P 1'
#
loop_
_entity.id
_entity.type
_entity.pdbx_description
1 polymer ?
#
loop_
_entity_poly.entity_id
_entity_poly.type
_entity_poly.pdbx_seq_one_letter_code
_entity_poly.pdbx_strand_id
1 'polypeptide(L)'
;MNDPTEPIRPPAAHPPRRTATTTRKGASAKRLLTAALCACTALGSVVLLGPTASAATLPITAATASSHDGNGPANAIDGDLSTRWSGAGDGVWIRFDLGTLTTVDSVSLAWYEGDDRRTTFDVQLSQDGSAWSTVLSRTRSSGTTNNLETYDFTAGPARYVRIVGHGNDSSDSAKWTSISEATVSGEPGGDPEPPEQSLGVGGVATPPGAVLVPGQSSRYEIDSGGTAAAPKVYDCQGNTIRGGVLIEADHVVIQNCRVDAEQQYGIYSDDNTGVTIQNNDIKGVEGPGDLNAITFFGDRHKILYNTAVNFVTGDPGDSHTDFIQTWVSSSHPIASDDVQIRGNKAVGPPNPDREDSIPSIHQWLMAEDYGRGGNSGGNTDGMKNWIVADNEMGDSWNQAVKLDGPDNVFVTRNDFVGSSTRVMEVTSASTGVKFYGDNQVGPDYGSIGMTVTPGDGPA
;
A
#
# COMPACT_ATOMS: atom_id res chain seq x y z
N MET A 1 -30.23 34.97 -3.58
CA MET A 1 -30.27 33.93 -2.55
C MET A 1 -30.86 32.70 -3.19
N ASN A 2 -30.03 31.86 -3.78
CA ASN A 2 -30.44 30.59 -4.41
C ASN A 2 -29.99 29.45 -3.48
N ASP A 3 -30.90 28.54 -3.24
CA ASP A 3 -30.74 27.35 -2.39
C ASP A 3 -29.83 26.33 -3.09
N PRO A 4 -28.80 25.79 -2.45
CA PRO A 4 -27.85 24.84 -3.05
C PRO A 4 -28.23 23.35 -2.94
N THR A 5 -29.52 22.99 -2.79
CA THR A 5 -29.97 21.61 -2.55
C THR A 5 -30.81 21.01 -3.68
N GLU A 6 -30.47 21.20 -4.94
CA GLU A 6 -31.12 20.43 -6.03
C GLU A 6 -30.13 19.36 -6.60
N PRO A 7 -30.53 18.08 -6.65
CA PRO A 7 -29.70 17.04 -7.26
C PRO A 7 -29.74 17.12 -8.79
N ILE A 8 -28.59 17.05 -9.41
CA ILE A 8 -28.38 17.06 -10.87
C ILE A 8 -28.99 15.78 -11.47
N ARG A 9 -29.99 15.94 -12.36
CA ARG A 9 -30.57 14.84 -13.15
C ARG A 9 -29.64 14.49 -14.33
N PRO A 10 -29.43 13.19 -14.64
CA PRO A 10 -28.71 12.79 -15.85
C PRO A 10 -29.49 13.06 -17.14
N PRO A 11 -28.81 13.33 -18.26
CA PRO A 11 -29.48 13.59 -19.56
C PRO A 11 -29.96 12.29 -20.22
N ALA A 12 -31.06 12.42 -20.94
CA ALA A 12 -31.78 11.34 -21.61
C ALA A 12 -31.05 10.79 -22.85
N ALA A 13 -31.13 9.47 -23.04
CA ALA A 13 -30.54 8.70 -24.12
C ALA A 13 -31.20 9.00 -25.48
N HIS A 14 -30.37 9.14 -26.54
CA HIS A 14 -30.82 9.20 -27.95
C HIS A 14 -30.74 7.83 -28.66
N PRO A 15 -31.63 7.53 -29.61
CA PRO A 15 -31.71 6.21 -30.26
C PRO A 15 -30.68 6.03 -31.40
N PRO A 16 -30.37 4.77 -31.78
CA PRO A 16 -29.27 4.45 -32.67
C PRO A 16 -29.57 4.70 -34.16
N ARG A 17 -28.56 5.21 -34.88
CA ARG A 17 -28.58 5.32 -36.36
C ARG A 17 -28.03 4.04 -36.99
N ARG A 18 -28.76 3.51 -37.98
CA ARG A 18 -28.38 2.38 -38.84
C ARG A 18 -27.20 2.74 -39.74
N THR A 19 -26.21 1.87 -39.85
CA THR A 19 -25.15 1.93 -40.86
C THR A 19 -25.28 0.78 -41.85
N ALA A 20 -25.08 1.11 -43.10
CA ALA A 20 -25.17 0.21 -44.25
C ALA A 20 -23.83 -0.48 -44.50
N THR A 21 -23.93 -1.76 -44.84
CA THR A 21 -22.84 -2.68 -45.20
C THR A 21 -22.38 -2.43 -46.63
N THR A 22 -21.09 -2.36 -46.88
CA THR A 22 -20.48 -2.55 -48.20
C THR A 22 -19.32 -3.54 -48.14
N THR A 23 -19.53 -4.67 -48.77
CA THR A 23 -18.55 -5.71 -49.02
C THR A 23 -17.63 -5.31 -50.20
N ARG A 24 -16.32 -5.55 -50.06
CA ARG A 24 -15.43 -5.69 -51.24
C ARG A 24 -14.43 -6.85 -51.04
N LYS A 25 -14.39 -7.69 -52.05
CA LYS A 25 -13.57 -8.89 -52.20
C LYS A 25 -12.13 -8.56 -52.65
N GLY A 26 -11.21 -9.35 -52.16
CA GLY A 26 -10.19 -10.09 -52.92
C GLY A 26 -8.88 -9.42 -53.24
N ALA A 27 -7.76 -10.02 -52.79
CA ALA A 27 -6.76 -10.61 -53.66
C ALA A 27 -5.62 -11.20 -52.82
N SER A 28 -5.28 -12.43 -53.23
CA SER A 28 -4.20 -13.28 -52.73
C SER A 28 -2.87 -12.90 -53.41
N ALA A 29 -1.76 -12.87 -52.67
CA ALA A 29 -0.43 -12.99 -53.26
C ALA A 29 0.49 -13.81 -52.35
N LYS A 30 1.07 -14.85 -52.92
CA LYS A 30 2.02 -15.82 -52.36
C LYS A 30 3.47 -15.34 -52.47
N ARG A 31 4.32 -15.95 -51.63
CA ARG A 31 5.79 -16.14 -51.67
C ARG A 31 6.61 -15.02 -51.05
N LEU A 32 7.69 -15.27 -50.29
CA LEU A 32 8.81 -16.22 -50.38
C LEU A 32 9.43 -16.47 -49.00
N LEU A 33 9.87 -17.72 -48.79
CA LEU A 33 10.74 -18.15 -47.71
C LEU A 33 12.18 -17.60 -47.92
N THR A 34 12.75 -17.00 -46.92
CA THR A 34 14.21 -16.84 -46.80
C THR A 34 14.62 -17.25 -45.39
N ALA A 35 15.37 -18.33 -45.28
CA ALA A 35 15.96 -18.79 -44.04
C ALA A 35 17.15 -17.92 -43.69
N ALA A 36 17.09 -17.26 -42.51
CA ALA A 36 18.26 -16.62 -41.91
C ALA A 36 18.66 -17.44 -40.67
N LEU A 37 19.90 -17.91 -40.71
CA LEU A 37 20.59 -18.65 -39.66
C LEU A 37 20.86 -17.69 -38.50
N CYS A 38 20.19 -17.86 -37.36
CA CYS A 38 20.42 -17.07 -36.18
C CYS A 38 21.43 -17.78 -35.27
N ALA A 39 22.61 -17.21 -35.15
CA ALA A 39 23.62 -17.60 -34.16
C ALA A 39 23.11 -17.15 -32.75
N CYS A 40 22.83 -18.15 -31.89
CA CYS A 40 22.54 -17.91 -30.48
C CYS A 40 23.84 -17.51 -29.77
N THR A 41 24.00 -16.24 -29.48
CA THR A 41 24.91 -15.77 -28.42
C THR A 41 24.18 -15.89 -27.09
N ALA A 42 24.60 -16.80 -26.23
CA ALA A 42 24.16 -16.90 -24.87
C ALA A 42 24.65 -15.66 -24.09
N LEU A 43 23.76 -14.70 -23.87
CA LEU A 43 23.95 -13.64 -22.88
C LEU A 43 23.64 -14.27 -21.51
N GLY A 44 24.69 -14.53 -20.75
CA GLY A 44 24.57 -14.89 -19.35
C GLY A 44 23.94 -13.71 -18.57
N SER A 45 22.74 -13.90 -18.06
CA SER A 45 22.13 -12.97 -17.11
C SER A 45 22.98 -12.98 -15.84
N VAL A 46 23.72 -11.92 -15.61
CA VAL A 46 24.30 -11.63 -14.30
C VAL A 46 23.14 -11.19 -13.41
N VAL A 47 22.69 -12.09 -12.55
CA VAL A 47 21.83 -11.72 -11.43
C VAL A 47 22.69 -10.91 -10.47
N LEU A 48 22.56 -9.58 -10.50
CA LEU A 48 23.05 -8.71 -9.45
C LEU A 48 22.15 -8.98 -8.24
N LEU A 49 22.65 -9.77 -7.28
CA LEU A 49 22.11 -9.80 -5.94
C LEU A 49 22.31 -8.38 -5.36
N GLY A 50 21.23 -7.60 -5.29
CA GLY A 50 21.21 -6.35 -4.55
C GLY A 50 21.57 -6.59 -3.07
N PRO A 51 21.94 -5.57 -2.31
CA PRO A 51 22.19 -5.72 -0.88
C PRO A 51 20.93 -6.29 -0.22
N THR A 52 21.09 -7.41 0.48
CA THR A 52 20.02 -7.94 1.33
C THR A 52 19.76 -6.91 2.43
N ALA A 53 18.57 -6.33 2.44
CA ALA A 53 18.12 -5.49 3.54
C ALA A 53 18.31 -6.30 4.84
N SER A 54 18.94 -5.71 5.84
CA SER A 54 19.06 -6.34 7.14
C SER A 54 17.72 -6.23 7.83
N ALA A 55 17.11 -7.36 8.18
CA ALA A 55 15.87 -7.38 8.95
C ALA A 55 15.98 -6.49 10.20
N ALA A 56 15.08 -5.53 10.34
CA ALA A 56 15.04 -4.65 11.50
C ALA A 56 14.22 -5.30 12.63
N THR A 57 14.57 -5.03 13.88
CA THR A 57 13.73 -5.43 15.00
C THR A 57 12.46 -4.58 15.03
N LEU A 58 11.32 -5.24 14.96
CA LEU A 58 10.00 -4.62 14.97
C LEU A 58 9.54 -4.35 16.41
N PRO A 59 8.88 -3.22 16.69
CA PRO A 59 8.35 -2.94 18.02
C PRO A 59 7.19 -3.90 18.34
N ILE A 60 7.23 -4.53 19.53
CA ILE A 60 6.10 -5.26 20.08
C ILE A 60 5.36 -4.32 21.04
N THR A 61 4.11 -3.96 20.71
CA THR A 61 3.32 -3.01 21.50
C THR A 61 2.56 -3.67 22.65
N ALA A 62 2.25 -4.97 22.53
CA ALA A 62 1.56 -5.73 23.55
C ALA A 62 1.82 -7.24 23.41
N ALA A 63 1.75 -7.96 24.53
CA ALA A 63 1.75 -9.41 24.55
C ALA A 63 0.52 -9.94 25.30
N THR A 64 -0.12 -10.99 24.75
CA THR A 64 -1.24 -11.70 25.37
C THR A 64 -1.02 -13.21 25.27
N ALA A 65 -1.61 -14.01 26.16
CA ALA A 65 -1.44 -15.45 26.14
C ALA A 65 -2.74 -16.19 26.47
N SER A 66 -2.84 -17.45 26.03
CA SER A 66 -3.98 -18.33 26.33
C SER A 66 -4.07 -18.68 27.81
N SER A 67 -2.93 -18.79 28.49
CA SER A 67 -2.82 -19.03 29.93
C SER A 67 -1.42 -18.68 30.45
N HIS A 68 -1.28 -18.59 31.78
CA HIS A 68 0.01 -18.45 32.47
C HIS A 68 -0.06 -18.98 33.90
N ASP A 69 1.08 -19.28 34.50
CA ASP A 69 1.22 -19.82 35.87
C ASP A 69 1.38 -18.72 36.95
N GLY A 70 1.17 -17.47 36.62
CA GLY A 70 1.50 -16.28 37.39
C GLY A 70 2.62 -15.46 36.72
N ASN A 71 3.43 -16.09 35.89
CA ASN A 71 4.41 -15.42 35.03
C ASN A 71 3.70 -14.99 33.72
N GLY A 72 3.30 -13.73 33.66
CA GLY A 72 2.45 -13.17 32.60
C GLY A 72 3.17 -12.93 31.28
N PRO A 73 2.40 -12.69 30.19
CA PRO A 73 2.98 -12.52 28.86
C PRO A 73 3.86 -11.27 28.71
N ALA A 74 3.67 -10.24 29.54
CA ALA A 74 4.49 -9.04 29.52
C ALA A 74 5.99 -9.34 29.84
N ASN A 75 6.25 -10.38 30.62
CA ASN A 75 7.62 -10.79 30.97
C ASN A 75 8.42 -11.34 29.74
N ALA A 76 7.79 -11.63 28.64
CA ALA A 76 8.46 -12.09 27.44
C ALA A 76 8.86 -10.94 26.49
N ILE A 77 8.64 -9.68 26.91
CA ILE A 77 8.94 -8.48 26.13
C ILE A 77 9.43 -7.32 27.02
N ASP A 78 9.95 -7.61 28.23
CA ASP A 78 10.36 -6.60 29.20
C ASP A 78 11.88 -6.29 29.16
N GLY A 79 12.63 -7.00 28.32
CA GLY A 79 14.08 -6.85 28.18
C GLY A 79 14.89 -7.54 29.29
N ASP A 80 14.26 -8.35 30.16
CA ASP A 80 14.87 -9.00 31.29
C ASP A 80 14.85 -10.54 31.14
N LEU A 81 15.99 -11.14 30.77
CA LEU A 81 16.11 -12.60 30.64
C LEU A 81 15.91 -13.38 31.94
N SER A 82 15.81 -12.71 33.10
CA SER A 82 15.55 -13.35 34.39
C SER A 82 14.05 -13.54 34.67
N THR A 83 13.18 -12.86 33.95
CA THR A 83 11.73 -13.04 33.99
C THR A 83 11.27 -13.97 32.86
N ARG A 84 10.02 -14.38 32.83
CA ARG A 84 9.47 -15.21 31.77
C ARG A 84 7.94 -15.19 31.71
N TRP A 85 7.39 -15.53 30.56
CA TRP A 85 6.06 -16.11 30.45
C TRP A 85 6.15 -17.64 30.54
N SER A 86 5.17 -18.29 31.19
CA SER A 86 5.07 -19.74 31.21
C SER A 86 3.62 -20.18 31.08
N GLY A 87 3.33 -21.01 30.08
CA GLY A 87 2.05 -21.66 29.86
C GLY A 87 2.15 -23.19 29.82
N ALA A 88 1.13 -23.89 30.31
CA ALA A 88 1.13 -25.35 30.38
C ALA A 88 0.13 -25.96 29.39
N GLY A 89 0.54 -27.05 28.73
CA GLY A 89 -0.29 -27.85 27.84
C GLY A 89 0.13 -27.77 26.38
N ASP A 90 -0.28 -28.77 25.59
CA ASP A 90 -0.08 -28.79 24.14
C ASP A 90 -1.06 -27.79 23.48
N GLY A 91 -0.54 -26.91 22.65
CA GLY A 91 -1.31 -25.85 22.02
C GLY A 91 -1.47 -24.57 22.84
N VAL A 92 -0.81 -24.45 24.02
CA VAL A 92 -0.73 -23.17 24.75
C VAL A 92 0.00 -22.13 23.87
N TRP A 93 -0.45 -20.87 23.92
CA TRP A 93 0.14 -19.85 23.06
C TRP A 93 0.39 -18.52 23.75
N ILE A 94 1.38 -17.81 23.27
CA ILE A 94 1.60 -16.37 23.48
C ILE A 94 1.54 -15.64 22.14
N ARG A 95 0.92 -14.46 22.11
CA ARG A 95 0.73 -13.62 20.93
C ARG A 95 1.32 -12.24 21.18
N PHE A 96 2.10 -11.78 20.23
CA PHE A 96 2.69 -10.45 20.18
C PHE A 96 1.90 -9.58 19.19
N ASP A 97 1.52 -8.37 19.57
CA ASP A 97 0.90 -7.35 18.72
C ASP A 97 1.98 -6.36 18.31
N LEU A 98 2.21 -6.21 17.02
CA LEU A 98 3.19 -5.28 16.47
C LEU A 98 2.62 -3.86 16.30
N GLY A 99 1.32 -3.67 16.59
CA GLY A 99 0.62 -2.39 16.47
C GLY A 99 0.15 -2.09 15.06
N THR A 100 0.94 -2.42 14.05
CA THR A 100 0.66 -2.19 12.63
C THR A 100 0.86 -3.45 11.81
N LEU A 101 0.27 -3.51 10.62
CA LEU A 101 0.59 -4.53 9.63
C LEU A 101 2.03 -4.31 9.16
N THR A 102 2.82 -5.37 9.10
CA THR A 102 4.26 -5.33 8.79
C THR A 102 4.67 -6.62 8.11
N THR A 103 5.79 -6.65 7.43
CA THR A 103 6.37 -7.88 6.90
C THR A 103 7.25 -8.50 7.98
N VAL A 104 6.94 -9.72 8.39
CA VAL A 104 7.70 -10.47 9.40
C VAL A 104 8.44 -11.62 8.72
N ASP A 105 9.73 -11.74 8.95
CA ASP A 105 10.61 -12.77 8.38
C ASP A 105 11.27 -13.67 9.42
N SER A 106 11.33 -13.23 10.68
CA SER A 106 11.93 -14.01 11.74
C SER A 106 11.41 -13.65 13.12
N VAL A 107 11.59 -14.58 14.07
CA VAL A 107 11.42 -14.34 15.50
C VAL A 107 12.67 -14.80 16.22
N SER A 108 13.08 -14.08 17.25
CA SER A 108 14.13 -14.53 18.15
C SER A 108 13.54 -14.76 19.54
N LEU A 109 13.77 -15.94 20.10
CA LEU A 109 13.17 -16.40 21.36
C LEU A 109 14.25 -16.85 22.33
N ALA A 110 14.25 -16.30 23.53
CA ALA A 110 15.05 -16.78 24.65
C ALA A 110 14.18 -17.75 25.49
N TRP A 111 14.57 -19.00 25.51
CA TRP A 111 13.85 -20.03 26.23
C TRP A 111 14.30 -20.11 27.68
N TYR A 112 13.35 -20.16 28.61
CA TYR A 112 13.69 -20.39 30.02
C TYR A 112 14.28 -21.80 30.21
N GLU A 113 15.47 -21.89 30.83
CA GLU A 113 16.28 -23.11 30.91
C GLU A 113 16.56 -23.72 29.51
N GLY A 114 16.76 -22.85 28.52
CA GLY A 114 16.99 -23.25 27.13
C GLY A 114 18.36 -23.90 26.88
N ASP A 115 19.29 -23.85 27.86
CA ASP A 115 20.56 -24.58 27.84
C ASP A 115 20.46 -26.00 28.42
N ASP A 116 19.33 -26.37 29.05
CA ASP A 116 19.08 -27.67 29.67
C ASP A 116 17.95 -28.47 28.96
N ARG A 117 17.03 -27.81 28.31
CA ARG A 117 15.86 -28.44 27.65
C ARG A 117 15.49 -27.83 26.33
N ARG A 118 14.89 -28.64 25.44
CA ARG A 118 14.44 -28.20 24.14
C ARG A 118 12.93 -28.04 24.10
N THR A 119 12.45 -26.87 23.74
CA THR A 119 11.02 -26.59 23.55
C THR A 119 10.62 -26.89 22.11
N THR A 120 9.44 -27.50 21.91
CA THR A 120 8.82 -27.69 20.60
C THR A 120 7.71 -26.67 20.42
N PHE A 121 7.66 -26.00 19.27
CA PHE A 121 6.73 -24.90 19.03
C PHE A 121 6.41 -24.71 17.55
N ASP A 122 5.31 -23.99 17.27
CA ASP A 122 4.99 -23.43 15.97
C ASP A 122 5.09 -21.91 16.03
N VAL A 123 5.37 -21.29 14.89
CA VAL A 123 5.22 -19.84 14.68
C VAL A 123 4.07 -19.61 13.70
N GLN A 124 3.17 -18.72 14.08
CA GLN A 124 2.01 -18.38 13.28
C GLN A 124 1.91 -16.86 13.10
N LEU A 125 1.53 -16.43 11.90
CA LEU A 125 1.29 -15.05 11.53
C LEU A 125 -0.20 -14.79 11.32
N SER A 126 -0.65 -13.57 11.66
CA SER A 126 -2.01 -13.12 11.39
C SER A 126 -2.04 -11.62 11.16
N GLN A 127 -2.85 -11.18 10.22
CA GLN A 127 -3.08 -9.76 9.95
C GLN A 127 -4.15 -9.16 10.87
N ASP A 128 -5.16 -9.95 11.25
CA ASP A 128 -6.38 -9.53 11.97
C ASP A 128 -6.53 -10.12 13.37
N GLY A 129 -5.61 -11.01 13.78
CA GLY A 129 -5.65 -11.71 15.07
C GLY A 129 -6.68 -12.84 15.14
N SER A 130 -7.41 -13.15 14.06
CA SER A 130 -8.45 -14.20 13.99
C SER A 130 -8.06 -15.33 13.01
N ALA A 131 -7.61 -15.02 11.81
CA ALA A 131 -7.09 -15.97 10.83
C ALA A 131 -5.58 -16.13 11.00
N TRP A 132 -5.08 -17.37 11.08
CA TRP A 132 -3.69 -17.69 11.38
C TRP A 132 -3.06 -18.59 10.32
N SER A 133 -1.89 -18.20 9.83
CA SER A 133 -1.04 -18.98 8.93
C SER A 133 0.18 -19.50 9.68
N THR A 134 0.45 -20.80 9.64
CA THR A 134 1.64 -21.39 10.27
C THR A 134 2.83 -21.24 9.33
N VAL A 135 3.86 -20.53 9.75
CA VAL A 135 5.11 -20.30 9.00
C VAL A 135 6.25 -21.22 9.46
N LEU A 136 6.26 -21.62 10.73
CA LEU A 136 7.10 -22.70 11.24
C LEU A 136 6.24 -23.70 12.01
N SER A 137 6.43 -24.98 11.73
CA SER A 137 5.66 -26.06 12.35
C SER A 137 6.58 -27.04 13.08
N ARG A 138 6.23 -27.38 14.34
CA ARG A 138 6.96 -28.34 15.18
C ARG A 138 8.46 -28.10 15.22
N THR A 139 8.88 -26.83 15.19
CA THR A 139 10.28 -26.42 15.34
C THR A 139 10.76 -26.67 16.75
N ARG A 140 12.03 -26.93 16.92
CA ARG A 140 12.64 -27.19 18.24
C ARG A 140 13.74 -26.19 18.52
N SER A 141 13.81 -25.71 19.78
CA SER A 141 14.95 -24.93 20.25
C SER A 141 16.22 -25.76 20.29
N SER A 142 17.38 -25.12 20.35
CA SER A 142 18.68 -25.78 20.33
C SER A 142 18.94 -26.65 21.59
N GLY A 143 18.43 -26.23 22.75
CA GLY A 143 18.72 -26.83 24.01
C GLY A 143 20.13 -26.51 24.52
N THR A 144 20.75 -25.41 24.09
CA THR A 144 22.16 -25.08 24.34
C THR A 144 22.40 -23.66 24.84
N THR A 145 21.36 -22.84 24.94
CA THR A 145 21.50 -21.42 25.35
C THR A 145 20.21 -20.87 25.98
N ASN A 146 20.42 -19.92 26.91
CA ASN A 146 19.36 -19.10 27.50
C ASN A 146 19.23 -17.72 26.80
N ASN A 147 20.05 -17.46 25.78
CA ASN A 147 19.98 -16.24 24.98
C ASN A 147 18.98 -16.40 23.85
N LEU A 148 18.70 -15.30 23.14
CA LEU A 148 17.86 -15.29 21.96
C LEU A 148 18.42 -16.22 20.88
N GLU A 149 17.56 -17.11 20.39
CA GLU A 149 17.76 -17.96 19.20
C GLU A 149 16.86 -17.47 18.10
N THR A 150 17.41 -17.17 16.92
CA THR A 150 16.66 -16.67 15.75
C THR A 150 16.10 -17.84 14.94
N TYR A 151 14.86 -17.71 14.53
CA TYR A 151 14.13 -18.65 13.70
C TYR A 151 13.59 -17.92 12.48
N ASP A 152 14.26 -18.13 11.34
CA ASP A 152 13.92 -17.53 10.07
C ASP A 152 12.81 -18.31 9.37
N PHE A 153 11.95 -17.60 8.61
CA PHE A 153 10.90 -18.19 7.78
C PHE A 153 10.65 -17.32 6.55
N THR A 154 9.86 -17.82 5.61
CA THR A 154 9.46 -17.00 4.45
C THR A 154 8.68 -15.79 4.93
N ALA A 155 9.17 -14.60 4.56
CA ALA A 155 8.58 -13.33 4.93
C ALA A 155 7.08 -13.27 4.59
N GLY A 156 6.28 -12.75 5.51
CA GLY A 156 4.84 -12.67 5.33
C GLY A 156 4.22 -11.51 6.10
N PRO A 157 3.08 -10.98 5.59
CA PRO A 157 2.40 -9.85 6.22
C PRO A 157 1.72 -10.26 7.51
N ALA A 158 1.99 -9.54 8.60
CA ALA A 158 1.42 -9.79 9.92
C ALA A 158 1.37 -8.51 10.78
N ARG A 159 0.29 -8.36 11.52
CA ARG A 159 0.22 -7.50 12.69
C ARG A 159 0.45 -8.30 13.96
N TYR A 160 0.09 -9.59 13.93
CA TYR A 160 0.20 -10.47 15.09
C TYR A 160 1.11 -11.64 14.79
N VAL A 161 2.03 -11.90 15.71
CA VAL A 161 2.88 -13.10 15.72
C VAL A 161 2.48 -13.96 16.92
N ARG A 162 2.25 -15.25 16.71
CA ARG A 162 1.88 -16.17 17.77
C ARG A 162 2.85 -17.35 17.84
N ILE A 163 3.35 -17.62 19.04
CA ILE A 163 4.13 -18.82 19.34
C ILE A 163 3.18 -19.82 20.00
N VAL A 164 3.00 -20.98 19.37
CA VAL A 164 2.18 -22.08 19.90
C VAL A 164 3.11 -23.15 20.47
N GLY A 165 3.04 -23.37 21.76
CA GLY A 165 3.91 -24.29 22.48
C GLY A 165 3.37 -25.72 22.52
N HIS A 166 4.28 -26.68 22.38
CA HIS A 166 4.00 -28.10 22.44
C HIS A 166 4.77 -28.80 23.58
N GLY A 167 5.21 -28.00 24.55
CA GLY A 167 6.00 -28.48 25.68
C GLY A 167 7.50 -28.62 25.34
N ASN A 168 8.22 -29.28 26.25
CA ASN A 168 9.67 -29.47 26.17
C ASN A 168 10.06 -30.93 26.44
N ASP A 169 11.33 -31.29 26.31
CA ASP A 169 11.84 -32.65 26.47
C ASP A 169 12.39 -32.97 27.89
N SER A 170 12.17 -32.09 28.87
CA SER A 170 12.50 -32.34 30.27
C SER A 170 11.55 -33.39 30.89
N SER A 171 12.06 -34.27 31.72
CA SER A 171 11.26 -35.25 32.47
C SER A 171 10.30 -34.61 33.47
N ASP A 172 10.68 -33.48 34.06
CA ASP A 172 9.95 -32.87 35.19
C ASP A 172 9.02 -31.74 34.78
N SER A 173 9.26 -31.14 33.60
CA SER A 173 8.56 -29.96 33.14
C SER A 173 8.03 -30.06 31.70
N ALA A 174 7.90 -31.26 31.13
CA ALA A 174 7.61 -31.52 29.73
C ALA A 174 6.38 -30.79 29.17
N LYS A 175 5.37 -30.49 30.01
CA LYS A 175 4.14 -29.79 29.62
C LYS A 175 4.28 -28.28 29.49
N TRP A 176 5.39 -27.69 29.93
CA TRP A 176 5.55 -26.25 29.97
C TRP A 176 6.22 -25.70 28.73
N THR A 177 5.69 -24.60 28.24
CA THR A 177 6.34 -23.71 27.27
C THR A 177 6.65 -22.41 27.99
N SER A 178 7.94 -22.04 28.06
CA SER A 178 8.39 -20.88 28.83
C SER A 178 9.36 -20.04 28.02
N ILE A 179 9.05 -18.77 27.82
CA ILE A 179 9.83 -17.80 27.06
C ILE A 179 10.27 -16.69 27.99
N SER A 180 11.58 -16.46 28.08
CA SER A 180 12.15 -15.37 28.88
C SER A 180 12.11 -14.05 28.12
N GLU A 181 12.38 -14.07 26.81
CA GLU A 181 12.36 -12.87 25.99
C GLU A 181 12.03 -13.21 24.53
N ALA A 182 11.37 -12.30 23.83
CA ALA A 182 11.04 -12.43 22.42
C ALA A 182 11.29 -11.12 21.67
N THR A 183 11.87 -11.23 20.48
CA THR A 183 11.89 -10.15 19.50
C THR A 183 11.33 -10.67 18.19
N VAL A 184 10.75 -9.78 17.42
CA VAL A 184 10.25 -10.04 16.07
C VAL A 184 11.06 -9.18 15.13
N SER A 185 11.50 -9.75 14.02
CA SER A 185 12.23 -9.02 13.01
C SER A 185 11.54 -9.13 11.66
N GLY A 186 11.82 -8.14 10.84
CA GLY A 186 11.24 -8.02 9.53
C GLY A 186 11.36 -6.59 9.03
N GLU A 187 10.50 -6.23 8.10
CA GLU A 187 10.47 -4.88 7.58
C GLU A 187 9.32 -4.10 8.22
N PRO A 188 9.62 -2.99 8.90
CA PRO A 188 8.60 -2.15 9.53
C PRO A 188 7.61 -1.64 8.50
N GLY A 189 6.36 -1.93 8.72
CA GLY A 189 5.22 -1.30 8.04
C GLY A 189 4.93 -1.76 6.62
N GLY A 190 4.06 -2.73 6.47
CA GLY A 190 3.41 -3.04 5.20
C GLY A 190 3.63 -4.46 4.70
N ASP A 191 2.79 -4.87 3.78
CA ASP A 191 3.01 -6.02 2.91
C ASP A 191 4.43 -6.02 2.34
N PRO A 192 4.99 -7.20 2.01
CA PRO A 192 6.27 -7.29 1.34
C PRO A 192 6.30 -6.26 0.20
N GLU A 193 7.42 -5.54 0.12
CA GLU A 193 7.64 -4.61 -0.99
C GLU A 193 7.24 -5.32 -2.27
N PRO A 194 6.28 -4.78 -3.02
CA PRO A 194 5.93 -5.38 -4.28
C PRO A 194 7.22 -5.55 -5.08
N PRO A 195 7.47 -6.70 -5.73
CA PRO A 195 8.68 -6.88 -6.51
C PRO A 195 8.84 -5.65 -7.41
N GLU A 196 10.08 -5.13 -7.54
CA GLU A 196 10.37 -3.96 -8.39
C GLU A 196 9.61 -4.11 -9.70
N GLN A 197 8.50 -3.42 -9.80
CA GLN A 197 7.68 -3.41 -10.99
C GLN A 197 8.12 -2.26 -11.87
N SER A 198 8.08 -2.45 -13.16
CA SER A 198 8.27 -1.33 -14.06
C SER A 198 7.11 -0.35 -13.88
N LEU A 199 7.41 0.93 -13.92
CA LEU A 199 6.46 2.01 -13.75
C LEU A 199 5.44 2.04 -14.90
N GLY A 200 4.18 2.31 -14.60
CA GLY A 200 3.11 2.54 -15.58
C GLY A 200 2.64 1.29 -16.32
N VAL A 201 1.93 1.52 -17.41
CA VAL A 201 1.32 0.47 -18.23
C VAL A 201 2.33 -0.55 -18.76
N GLY A 202 2.06 -1.83 -18.52
CA GLY A 202 2.93 -2.94 -18.90
C GLY A 202 3.96 -3.31 -17.84
N GLY A 203 3.98 -2.60 -16.69
CA GLY A 203 4.88 -2.88 -15.59
C GLY A 203 4.59 -4.18 -14.85
N VAL A 204 3.36 -4.67 -14.94
CA VAL A 204 2.94 -5.93 -14.34
C VAL A 204 2.31 -6.85 -15.38
N ALA A 205 2.55 -8.16 -15.27
CA ALA A 205 1.97 -9.14 -16.18
C ALA A 205 0.48 -9.38 -15.86
N THR A 206 -0.30 -9.66 -16.91
CA THR A 206 -1.70 -10.10 -16.75
C THR A 206 -1.74 -11.48 -16.09
N PRO A 207 -2.31 -11.65 -14.89
CA PRO A 207 -2.39 -12.96 -14.26
C PRO A 207 -3.47 -13.83 -14.91
N PRO A 208 -3.34 -15.17 -14.82
CA PRO A 208 -4.39 -16.07 -15.25
C PRO A 208 -5.72 -15.79 -14.55
N GLY A 209 -6.81 -15.71 -15.32
CA GLY A 209 -8.15 -15.46 -14.79
C GLY A 209 -8.51 -14.00 -14.61
N ALA A 210 -7.63 -13.07 -14.96
CA ALA A 210 -7.97 -11.64 -14.98
C ALA A 210 -9.11 -11.34 -15.96
N VAL A 211 -9.96 -10.39 -15.58
CA VAL A 211 -10.96 -9.79 -16.48
C VAL A 211 -10.23 -8.83 -17.40
N LEU A 212 -10.26 -9.11 -18.70
CA LEU A 212 -9.67 -8.24 -19.70
C LEU A 212 -10.61 -7.06 -19.98
N VAL A 213 -10.13 -5.85 -19.74
CA VAL A 213 -10.90 -4.64 -19.91
C VAL A 213 -10.64 -4.07 -21.33
N PRO A 214 -11.65 -4.00 -22.18
CA PRO A 214 -11.50 -3.42 -23.51
C PRO A 214 -11.38 -1.90 -23.42
N GLY A 215 -10.74 -1.30 -24.43
CA GLY A 215 -10.76 0.16 -24.61
C GLY A 215 -12.18 0.66 -24.86
N GLN A 216 -12.54 1.76 -24.20
CA GLN A 216 -13.88 2.36 -24.36
C GLN A 216 -13.87 3.88 -24.19
N SER A 217 -14.93 4.52 -24.69
CA SER A 217 -15.10 5.98 -24.68
C SER A 217 -15.99 6.50 -23.54
N SER A 218 -16.37 5.64 -22.61
CA SER A 218 -17.18 5.98 -21.43
C SER A 218 -16.51 5.47 -20.18
N ARG A 219 -16.99 5.89 -19.02
CA ARG A 219 -16.56 5.36 -17.73
C ARG A 219 -16.66 3.84 -17.70
N TYR A 220 -15.67 3.19 -17.11
CA TYR A 220 -15.69 1.77 -16.80
C TYR A 220 -16.09 1.58 -15.34
N GLU A 221 -17.15 0.83 -15.10
CA GLU A 221 -17.66 0.56 -13.75
C GLU A 221 -17.30 -0.87 -13.34
N ILE A 222 -16.76 -1.02 -12.11
CA ILE A 222 -16.36 -2.29 -11.51
C ILE A 222 -17.24 -2.52 -10.28
N ASP A 223 -18.27 -3.37 -10.46
CA ASP A 223 -19.26 -3.73 -9.44
C ASP A 223 -19.05 -5.12 -8.83
N SER A 224 -17.99 -5.79 -9.20
CA SER A 224 -17.71 -7.16 -8.76
C SER A 224 -16.26 -7.34 -8.34
N GLY A 225 -16.06 -7.62 -7.07
CA GLY A 225 -14.74 -7.83 -6.46
C GLY A 225 -14.40 -9.28 -6.17
N GLY A 226 -13.37 -9.47 -5.38
CA GLY A 226 -12.87 -10.76 -4.93
C GLY A 226 -12.95 -10.94 -3.43
N THR A 227 -11.93 -11.55 -2.87
CA THR A 227 -11.70 -11.66 -1.42
C THR A 227 -10.27 -11.22 -1.10
N ALA A 228 -9.96 -10.95 0.17
CA ALA A 228 -8.60 -10.58 0.59
C ALA A 228 -7.54 -11.62 0.15
N ALA A 229 -7.88 -12.93 0.18
CA ALA A 229 -6.99 -13.99 -0.23
C ALA A 229 -6.94 -14.21 -1.76
N ALA A 230 -7.94 -13.73 -2.51
CA ALA A 230 -8.06 -13.87 -3.95
C ALA A 230 -8.76 -12.63 -4.53
N PRO A 231 -8.07 -11.49 -4.64
CA PRO A 231 -8.64 -10.29 -5.22
C PRO A 231 -8.97 -10.50 -6.69
N LYS A 232 -10.01 -9.82 -7.16
CA LYS A 232 -10.41 -9.90 -8.57
C LYS A 232 -9.62 -8.89 -9.40
N VAL A 233 -8.90 -9.40 -10.40
CA VAL A 233 -8.03 -8.58 -11.23
C VAL A 233 -8.75 -8.15 -12.52
N TYR A 234 -8.70 -6.85 -12.80
CA TYR A 234 -9.13 -6.21 -14.02
C TYR A 234 -7.89 -5.63 -14.73
N ASP A 235 -7.60 -6.11 -15.92
CA ASP A 235 -6.40 -5.75 -16.67
C ASP A 235 -6.76 -5.17 -18.02
N CYS A 236 -6.38 -3.92 -18.24
CA CYS A 236 -6.64 -3.25 -19.52
C CYS A 236 -5.64 -3.63 -20.61
N GLN A 237 -4.53 -4.29 -20.30
CA GLN A 237 -3.48 -4.64 -21.27
C GLN A 237 -3.02 -3.44 -22.15
N GLY A 238 -2.99 -2.26 -21.56
CA GLY A 238 -2.64 -1.01 -22.24
C GLY A 238 -3.77 -0.38 -23.05
N ASN A 239 -4.99 -0.89 -22.97
CA ASN A 239 -6.15 -0.24 -23.57
C ASN A 239 -6.49 1.08 -22.88
N THR A 240 -7.08 2.01 -23.66
CA THR A 240 -7.49 3.32 -23.14
C THR A 240 -8.94 3.32 -22.72
N ILE A 241 -9.20 3.79 -21.50
CA ILE A 241 -10.54 4.08 -20.99
C ILE A 241 -10.69 5.61 -20.97
N ARG A 242 -11.69 6.11 -21.68
CA ARG A 242 -12.07 7.52 -21.62
C ARG A 242 -13.24 7.69 -20.65
N GLY A 243 -13.23 8.75 -19.86
CA GLY A 243 -14.27 9.01 -18.86
C GLY A 243 -14.05 8.33 -17.50
N GLY A 244 -12.84 7.79 -17.26
CA GLY A 244 -12.42 7.29 -15.96
C GLY A 244 -12.89 5.88 -15.59
N VAL A 245 -12.47 5.44 -14.40
CA VAL A 245 -12.83 4.15 -13.80
C VAL A 245 -13.51 4.38 -12.47
N LEU A 246 -14.67 3.75 -12.25
CA LEU A 246 -15.38 3.73 -10.97
C LEU A 246 -15.31 2.32 -10.39
N ILE A 247 -14.85 2.20 -9.13
CA ILE A 247 -14.76 0.95 -8.41
C ILE A 247 -15.78 0.99 -7.26
N GLU A 248 -16.74 0.07 -7.29
CA GLU A 248 -17.82 -0.09 -6.31
C GLU A 248 -17.79 -1.50 -5.69
N ALA A 249 -16.60 -2.10 -5.58
CA ALA A 249 -16.44 -3.45 -5.08
C ALA A 249 -15.15 -3.63 -4.29
N ASP A 250 -15.19 -4.49 -3.26
CA ASP A 250 -14.05 -4.83 -2.43
C ASP A 250 -13.06 -5.76 -3.14
N HIS A 251 -11.80 -5.71 -2.71
CA HIS A 251 -10.73 -6.61 -3.15
C HIS A 251 -10.60 -6.69 -4.67
N VAL A 252 -10.50 -5.53 -5.29
CA VAL A 252 -10.27 -5.32 -6.72
C VAL A 252 -8.82 -4.96 -6.95
N VAL A 253 -8.24 -5.50 -8.02
CA VAL A 253 -7.00 -4.99 -8.62
C VAL A 253 -7.33 -4.41 -9.98
N ILE A 254 -7.02 -3.14 -10.24
CA ILE A 254 -7.10 -2.51 -11.55
C ILE A 254 -5.70 -2.17 -12.04
N GLN A 255 -5.32 -2.67 -13.23
CA GLN A 255 -3.96 -2.56 -13.71
C GLN A 255 -3.83 -2.36 -15.22
N ASN A 256 -2.66 -1.84 -15.64
CA ASN A 256 -2.26 -1.67 -17.03
C ASN A 256 -3.26 -0.86 -17.87
N CYS A 257 -3.98 0.09 -17.27
CA CYS A 257 -4.93 0.94 -17.95
C CYS A 257 -4.31 2.27 -18.35
N ARG A 258 -4.56 2.72 -19.59
CA ARG A 258 -4.44 4.13 -19.94
C ARG A 258 -5.75 4.80 -19.66
N VAL A 259 -5.79 5.68 -18.67
CA VAL A 259 -7.01 6.38 -18.28
C VAL A 259 -6.93 7.81 -18.80
N ASP A 260 -7.80 8.14 -19.74
CA ASP A 260 -7.99 9.48 -20.28
C ASP A 260 -9.32 10.00 -19.75
N ALA A 261 -9.27 10.64 -18.61
CA ALA A 261 -10.48 10.93 -17.83
C ALA A 261 -11.27 12.12 -18.36
N GLU A 262 -10.64 12.96 -19.22
CA GLU A 262 -11.23 14.21 -19.73
C GLU A 262 -11.73 15.09 -18.56
N GLN A 263 -13.05 15.26 -18.42
CA GLN A 263 -13.67 16.06 -17.36
C GLN A 263 -14.28 15.19 -16.25
N GLN A 264 -13.63 14.07 -15.89
CA GLN A 264 -14.06 13.15 -14.85
C GLN A 264 -12.89 12.82 -13.92
N TYR A 265 -13.17 12.17 -12.79
CA TYR A 265 -12.11 11.53 -11.98
C TYR A 265 -11.39 10.48 -12.82
N GLY A 266 -10.08 10.35 -12.64
CA GLY A 266 -9.30 9.32 -13.32
C GLY A 266 -9.73 7.92 -12.85
N ILE A 267 -9.34 7.52 -11.65
CA ILE A 267 -9.77 6.29 -11.00
C ILE A 267 -10.40 6.66 -9.65
N TYR A 268 -11.63 6.23 -9.44
CA TYR A 268 -12.39 6.52 -8.23
C TYR A 268 -12.79 5.21 -7.53
N SER A 269 -12.42 5.05 -6.27
CA SER A 269 -12.82 3.91 -5.42
C SER A 269 -13.74 4.40 -4.31
N ASP A 270 -14.98 3.89 -4.28
CA ASP A 270 -16.07 4.40 -3.45
C ASP A 270 -16.32 3.52 -2.21
N ASP A 271 -15.78 3.92 -1.06
CA ASP A 271 -15.92 3.26 0.25
C ASP A 271 -15.62 1.74 0.25
N ASN A 272 -14.63 1.31 -0.55
CA ASN A 272 -14.25 -0.10 -0.68
C ASN A 272 -13.11 -0.50 0.26
N THR A 273 -12.93 -1.81 0.40
CA THR A 273 -11.84 -2.40 1.17
C THR A 273 -10.87 -3.17 0.28
N GLY A 274 -9.55 -2.95 0.45
CA GLY A 274 -8.51 -3.77 -0.16
C GLY A 274 -8.41 -3.64 -1.67
N VAL A 275 -8.63 -2.44 -2.21
CA VAL A 275 -8.46 -2.13 -3.64
C VAL A 275 -6.99 -1.84 -3.92
N THR A 276 -6.47 -2.44 -4.99
CA THR A 276 -5.14 -2.15 -5.53
C THR A 276 -5.27 -1.45 -6.88
N ILE A 277 -4.70 -0.25 -6.99
CA ILE A 277 -4.60 0.54 -8.22
C ILE A 277 -3.14 0.52 -8.63
N GLN A 278 -2.77 -0.24 -9.67
CA GLN A 278 -1.37 -0.43 -9.99
C GLN A 278 -1.06 -0.33 -11.49
N ASN A 279 0.13 0.18 -11.80
CA ASN A 279 0.68 0.22 -13.17
C ASN A 279 -0.28 0.83 -14.20
N ASN A 280 -1.01 1.85 -13.81
CA ASN A 280 -1.87 2.61 -14.71
C ASN A 280 -1.17 3.90 -15.16
N ASP A 281 -1.50 4.37 -16.33
CA ASP A 281 -1.05 5.64 -16.90
C ASP A 281 -2.27 6.58 -17.00
N ILE A 282 -2.31 7.60 -16.15
CA ILE A 282 -3.44 8.50 -16.01
C ILE A 282 -3.09 9.82 -16.66
N LYS A 283 -3.85 10.19 -17.68
CA LYS A 283 -3.65 11.42 -18.44
C LYS A 283 -4.84 12.35 -18.24
N GLY A 284 -4.50 13.59 -17.98
CA GLY A 284 -5.34 14.78 -18.12
C GLY A 284 -6.71 14.71 -17.46
N VAL A 285 -6.84 15.44 -16.39
CA VAL A 285 -8.16 15.78 -15.84
C VAL A 285 -8.33 17.27 -16.08
N GLU A 286 -9.13 17.66 -17.04
CA GLU A 286 -9.43 19.06 -17.34
C GLU A 286 -10.86 19.37 -16.92
N GLY A 287 -11.04 20.38 -16.08
CA GLY A 287 -12.38 20.84 -15.72
C GLY A 287 -12.42 21.65 -14.42
N PRO A 288 -13.50 22.37 -14.18
CA PRO A 288 -13.69 23.04 -12.90
C PRO A 288 -14.04 22.02 -11.80
N GLY A 289 -13.53 22.22 -10.60
CA GLY A 289 -13.81 21.43 -9.41
C GLY A 289 -12.68 20.49 -8.98
N ASP A 290 -12.97 19.59 -8.02
CA ASP A 290 -12.03 18.64 -7.46
C ASP A 290 -11.95 17.36 -8.31
N LEU A 291 -11.29 17.45 -9.45
CA LEU A 291 -11.09 16.32 -10.35
C LEU A 291 -9.66 15.77 -10.17
N ASN A 292 -9.53 14.62 -9.55
CA ASN A 292 -8.24 14.04 -9.22
C ASN A 292 -7.87 12.87 -10.13
N ALA A 293 -6.58 12.56 -10.23
CA ALA A 293 -6.17 11.39 -10.99
C ALA A 293 -6.62 10.09 -10.30
N ILE A 294 -6.41 10.03 -8.98
CA ILE A 294 -6.87 8.90 -8.15
C ILE A 294 -7.59 9.48 -6.93
N THR A 295 -8.83 9.09 -6.73
CA THR A 295 -9.60 9.36 -5.52
C THR A 295 -10.01 8.02 -4.90
N PHE A 296 -9.84 7.85 -3.59
CA PHE A 296 -10.20 6.62 -2.92
C PHE A 296 -10.81 6.87 -1.55
N PHE A 297 -11.72 5.97 -1.16
CA PHE A 297 -12.34 5.92 0.16
C PHE A 297 -12.40 4.47 0.64
N GLY A 298 -12.26 4.28 1.97
CA GLY A 298 -12.23 2.97 2.60
C GLY A 298 -10.82 2.46 2.90
N ASP A 299 -10.69 1.20 3.33
CA ASP A 299 -9.50 0.67 3.99
C ASP A 299 -8.58 -0.15 3.10
N ARG A 300 -7.31 -0.29 3.52
CA ARG A 300 -6.33 -1.23 2.97
C ARG A 300 -6.11 -1.07 1.47
N HIS A 301 -6.07 0.18 1.03
CA HIS A 301 -5.78 0.50 -0.36
C HIS A 301 -4.29 0.45 -0.66
N LYS A 302 -3.98 0.00 -1.88
CA LYS A 302 -2.63 0.01 -2.43
C LYS A 302 -2.62 0.79 -3.74
N ILE A 303 -1.83 1.85 -3.80
CA ILE A 303 -1.67 2.70 -4.99
C ILE A 303 -0.20 2.58 -5.40
N LEU A 304 0.06 1.76 -6.44
CA LEU A 304 1.38 1.24 -6.73
C LEU A 304 1.80 1.50 -8.18
N TYR A 305 2.98 2.08 -8.39
CA TYR A 305 3.63 2.20 -9.70
C TYR A 305 2.78 2.84 -10.81
N ASN A 306 1.82 3.70 -10.45
CA ASN A 306 1.04 4.44 -11.42
C ASN A 306 1.83 5.66 -11.92
N THR A 307 1.54 6.07 -13.16
CA THR A 307 2.09 7.29 -13.74
C THR A 307 1.01 8.31 -14.03
N ALA A 308 1.35 9.57 -13.86
CA ALA A 308 0.58 10.70 -14.38
C ALA A 308 1.56 11.70 -14.99
N VAL A 309 2.00 11.40 -16.21
CA VAL A 309 2.93 12.24 -16.97
C VAL A 309 2.11 13.17 -17.86
N ASN A 310 2.48 14.46 -17.88
CA ASN A 310 1.74 15.52 -18.57
C ASN A 310 0.29 15.66 -18.07
N PHE A 311 0.12 15.55 -16.77
CA PHE A 311 -1.14 15.80 -16.11
C PHE A 311 -1.44 17.30 -16.18
N VAL A 312 -2.35 17.67 -17.06
CA VAL A 312 -2.77 19.06 -17.28
C VAL A 312 -4.06 19.28 -16.53
N THR A 313 -4.06 20.18 -15.58
CA THR A 313 -5.28 20.65 -14.95
C THR A 313 -5.79 21.91 -15.68
N GLY A 314 -7.07 22.18 -15.59
CA GLY A 314 -7.64 23.45 -16.02
C GLY A 314 -7.05 24.64 -15.25
N ASP A 315 -7.65 25.83 -15.35
CA ASP A 315 -7.15 27.00 -14.61
C ASP A 315 -7.11 26.70 -13.10
N PRO A 316 -5.92 26.72 -12.43
CA PRO A 316 -5.81 26.45 -11.00
C PRO A 316 -6.61 27.44 -10.12
N GLY A 317 -7.06 28.54 -10.66
CA GLY A 317 -7.97 29.47 -9.95
C GLY A 317 -9.38 28.90 -9.81
N ASP A 318 -9.76 27.98 -10.66
CA ASP A 318 -11.11 27.40 -10.74
C ASP A 318 -11.15 25.90 -10.46
N SER A 319 -10.00 25.21 -10.38
CA SER A 319 -9.90 23.77 -10.14
C SER A 319 -8.93 23.44 -9.01
N HIS A 320 -9.34 22.53 -8.13
CA HIS A 320 -8.51 21.91 -7.11
C HIS A 320 -8.26 20.48 -7.55
N THR A 321 -7.15 20.23 -8.22
CA THR A 321 -6.84 18.92 -8.81
C THR A 321 -5.57 18.35 -8.22
N ASP A 322 -5.68 17.19 -7.58
CA ASP A 322 -4.59 16.46 -6.97
C ASP A 322 -4.23 15.20 -7.78
N PHE A 323 -3.02 14.69 -7.59
CA PHE A 323 -2.70 13.39 -8.15
C PHE A 323 -3.42 12.29 -7.37
N ILE A 324 -3.30 12.28 -6.04
CA ILE A 324 -3.99 11.34 -5.14
C ILE A 324 -4.73 12.12 -4.07
N GLN A 325 -6.02 11.84 -3.89
CA GLN A 325 -6.83 12.49 -2.86
C GLN A 325 -7.73 11.50 -2.14
N THR A 326 -7.92 11.71 -0.83
CA THR A 326 -8.95 11.09 -0.01
C THR A 326 -9.37 12.03 1.12
N TRP A 327 -10.59 11.86 1.60
CA TRP A 327 -11.09 12.60 2.77
C TRP A 327 -12.15 11.81 3.53
N VAL A 328 -12.35 12.16 4.79
CA VAL A 328 -13.48 11.67 5.59
C VAL A 328 -14.55 12.74 5.68
N SER A 329 -15.78 12.39 5.35
CA SER A 329 -16.93 13.30 5.40
C SER A 329 -18.21 12.55 5.78
N SER A 330 -19.34 13.26 5.83
CA SER A 330 -20.64 12.61 6.06
C SER A 330 -21.09 11.69 4.91
N SER A 331 -20.60 11.93 3.69
CA SER A 331 -20.85 11.07 2.52
C SER A 331 -19.87 9.90 2.44
N HIS A 332 -18.66 10.04 2.98
CA HIS A 332 -17.62 9.02 3.05
C HIS A 332 -17.14 8.91 4.51
N PRO A 333 -17.94 8.22 5.37
CA PRO A 333 -17.67 8.21 6.81
C PRO A 333 -16.59 7.22 7.23
N ILE A 334 -16.13 6.35 6.32
CA ILE A 334 -15.11 5.35 6.59
C ILE A 334 -13.73 6.01 6.43
N ALA A 335 -12.95 6.03 7.50
CA ALA A 335 -11.57 6.51 7.45
C ALA A 335 -10.70 5.51 6.68
N SER A 336 -9.74 6.00 5.89
CA SER A 336 -8.85 5.15 5.11
C SER A 336 -7.66 4.69 5.96
N ASP A 337 -7.74 3.47 6.49
CA ASP A 337 -6.69 2.84 7.28
C ASP A 337 -5.81 1.91 6.43
N ASP A 338 -4.56 1.69 6.89
CA ASP A 338 -3.62 0.71 6.32
C ASP A 338 -3.37 0.94 4.80
N VAL A 339 -3.05 2.17 4.41
CA VAL A 339 -2.86 2.59 3.01
C VAL A 339 -1.39 2.56 2.61
N GLN A 340 -1.11 2.05 1.42
CA GLN A 340 0.22 2.06 0.80
C GLN A 340 0.20 2.87 -0.50
N ILE A 341 1.07 3.87 -0.59
CA ILE A 341 1.28 4.69 -1.78
C ILE A 341 2.75 4.57 -2.15
N ARG A 342 3.08 3.71 -3.12
CA ARG A 342 4.47 3.36 -3.43
C ARG A 342 4.78 3.38 -4.91
N GLY A 343 6.00 3.84 -5.24
CA GLY A 343 6.57 3.76 -6.59
C GLY A 343 5.80 4.55 -7.63
N ASN A 344 4.91 5.46 -7.25
CA ASN A 344 4.14 6.24 -8.21
C ASN A 344 4.94 7.44 -8.71
N LYS A 345 4.64 7.88 -9.94
CA LYS A 345 5.26 9.03 -10.55
C LYS A 345 4.22 9.98 -11.13
N ALA A 346 4.16 11.19 -10.59
CA ALA A 346 3.42 12.29 -11.19
C ALA A 346 4.33 13.51 -11.32
N VAL A 347 4.74 13.77 -12.56
CA VAL A 347 5.60 14.88 -12.93
C VAL A 347 4.89 15.64 -14.02
N GLY A 348 4.33 16.79 -13.69
CA GLY A 348 3.70 17.68 -14.67
C GLY A 348 4.76 18.54 -15.39
N PRO A 349 4.59 18.87 -16.69
CA PRO A 349 5.28 20.00 -17.24
C PRO A 349 4.74 21.28 -16.60
N PRO A 350 5.59 22.29 -16.38
CA PRO A 350 5.09 23.64 -16.14
C PRO A 350 4.11 23.99 -17.26
N ASN A 351 2.94 24.52 -16.95
CA ASN A 351 1.95 24.87 -17.97
C ASN A 351 2.55 25.93 -18.90
N PRO A 352 2.84 25.59 -20.20
CA PRO A 352 3.50 26.50 -21.12
C PRO A 352 2.66 27.72 -21.50
N ASP A 353 1.35 27.68 -21.24
CA ASP A 353 0.42 28.76 -21.56
C ASP A 353 0.25 29.77 -20.40
N ARG A 354 1.02 29.60 -19.31
CA ARG A 354 0.96 30.51 -18.15
C ARG A 354 2.27 31.27 -17.98
N GLU A 355 2.20 32.59 -17.99
CA GLU A 355 3.35 33.49 -17.77
C GLU A 355 3.96 33.37 -16.37
N ASP A 356 3.25 32.77 -15.42
CA ASP A 356 3.64 32.65 -14.02
C ASP A 356 4.23 31.29 -13.63
N SER A 357 4.36 30.36 -14.57
CA SER A 357 4.98 29.05 -14.39
C SER A 357 4.42 28.23 -13.20
N ILE A 358 3.13 28.41 -12.86
CA ILE A 358 2.52 27.69 -11.76
C ILE A 358 2.33 26.22 -12.13
N PRO A 359 2.76 25.29 -11.26
CA PRO A 359 2.56 23.85 -11.45
C PRO A 359 1.08 23.49 -11.66
N SER A 360 0.85 22.43 -12.44
CA SER A 360 -0.51 22.04 -12.84
C SER A 360 -1.26 21.26 -11.76
N ILE A 361 -0.58 20.68 -10.78
CA ILE A 361 -1.17 19.88 -9.69
C ILE A 361 -1.26 20.75 -8.44
N HIS A 362 -2.39 20.70 -7.73
CA HIS A 362 -2.56 21.44 -6.48
C HIS A 362 -1.74 20.81 -5.36
N GLN A 363 -1.96 19.51 -5.08
CA GLN A 363 -1.13 18.65 -4.24
C GLN A 363 -0.82 17.33 -4.97
N TRP A 364 0.34 16.75 -4.68
CA TRP A 364 0.64 15.40 -5.12
C TRP A 364 -0.16 14.36 -4.34
N LEU A 365 -0.28 14.57 -3.02
CA LEU A 365 -1.11 13.76 -2.12
C LEU A 365 -1.85 14.67 -1.15
N MET A 366 -3.16 14.52 -1.08
CA MET A 366 -4.01 15.18 -0.10
C MET A 366 -4.85 14.15 0.67
N ALA A 367 -4.78 14.21 2.00
CA ALA A 367 -5.58 13.40 2.91
C ALA A 367 -6.17 14.27 4.01
N GLU A 368 -7.50 14.36 4.09
CA GLU A 368 -8.19 15.23 5.03
C GLU A 368 -9.26 14.48 5.84
N ASP A 369 -9.18 14.58 7.15
CA ASP A 369 -10.22 14.11 8.06
C ASP A 369 -11.01 15.32 8.63
N TYR A 370 -12.04 15.71 7.92
CA TYR A 370 -12.91 16.81 8.32
C TYR A 370 -13.63 16.58 9.66
N GLY A 371 -13.72 15.35 10.13
CA GLY A 371 -14.32 15.00 11.42
C GLY A 371 -13.48 15.41 12.61
N ARG A 372 -12.16 15.37 12.51
CA ARG A 372 -11.21 15.77 13.56
C ARG A 372 -10.97 17.26 13.64
N GLY A 373 -11.08 17.98 12.52
CA GLY A 373 -10.88 19.42 12.41
C GLY A 373 -12.07 20.27 12.89
N GLY A 374 -13.17 19.67 13.34
CA GLY A 374 -14.35 20.38 13.87
C GLY A 374 -15.38 20.79 12.84
N ASN A 375 -15.26 20.40 11.59
CA ASN A 375 -16.20 20.66 10.51
C ASN A 375 -16.94 19.39 10.06
N SER A 376 -17.96 19.02 10.83
CA SER A 376 -19.04 18.08 10.47
C SER A 376 -18.76 16.56 10.44
N GLY A 377 -19.05 15.87 11.53
CA GLY A 377 -19.77 14.57 11.55
C GLY A 377 -19.05 13.32 11.04
N GLY A 378 -17.76 13.34 10.79
CA GLY A 378 -16.98 12.17 10.41
C GLY A 378 -16.69 11.23 11.58
N ASN A 379 -16.27 10.00 11.29
CA ASN A 379 -15.86 9.01 12.26
C ASN A 379 -14.66 9.53 13.07
N THR A 380 -14.69 9.39 14.39
CA THR A 380 -13.65 9.91 15.29
C THR A 380 -12.38 9.08 15.33
N ASP A 381 -12.34 7.92 14.64
CA ASP A 381 -11.19 7.01 14.68
C ASP A 381 -10.02 7.47 13.81
N GLY A 382 -10.27 8.37 12.84
CA GLY A 382 -9.26 8.97 11.96
C GLY A 382 -8.60 7.96 11.01
N MET A 383 -7.97 8.49 9.95
CA MET A 383 -7.11 7.71 9.05
C MET A 383 -5.83 7.31 9.78
N LYS A 384 -5.30 6.09 9.57
CA LYS A 384 -4.07 5.68 10.25
C LYS A 384 -3.29 4.60 9.50
N ASN A 385 -2.01 4.47 9.89
CA ASN A 385 -1.09 3.44 9.41
C ASN A 385 -0.81 3.54 7.90
N TRP A 386 -0.31 4.67 7.45
CA TRP A 386 0.01 4.90 6.05
C TRP A 386 1.50 4.80 5.76
N ILE A 387 1.83 4.29 4.59
CA ILE A 387 3.17 4.33 4.02
C ILE A 387 3.14 5.08 2.70
N VAL A 388 3.94 6.13 2.60
CA VAL A 388 4.16 6.91 1.38
C VAL A 388 5.64 6.79 1.05
N ALA A 389 5.98 5.92 0.10
CA ALA A 389 7.37 5.54 -0.14
C ALA A 389 7.69 5.39 -1.63
N ASP A 390 8.97 5.59 -1.96
CA ASP A 390 9.54 5.29 -3.29
C ASP A 390 8.85 6.04 -4.44
N ASN A 391 8.16 7.15 -4.17
CA ASN A 391 7.44 7.93 -5.17
C ASN A 391 8.30 9.05 -5.74
N GLU A 392 8.10 9.37 -7.03
CA GLU A 392 8.65 10.58 -7.67
C GLU A 392 7.56 11.65 -7.76
N MET A 393 7.68 12.68 -6.92
CA MET A 393 6.72 13.76 -6.76
C MET A 393 7.21 15.01 -7.48
N GLY A 394 6.49 15.42 -8.53
CA GLY A 394 6.82 16.57 -9.35
C GLY A 394 6.33 17.89 -8.78
N ASP A 395 6.18 18.87 -9.68
CA ASP A 395 5.70 20.20 -9.33
C ASP A 395 4.32 20.17 -8.69
N SER A 396 4.12 20.96 -7.64
CA SER A 396 2.82 21.22 -7.03
C SER A 396 2.67 22.70 -6.67
N TRP A 397 1.45 23.22 -6.78
CA TRP A 397 1.19 24.65 -6.57
C TRP A 397 1.34 25.06 -5.10
N ASN A 398 0.95 24.19 -4.17
CA ASN A 398 0.91 24.53 -2.76
C ASN A 398 1.93 23.69 -1.94
N GLN A 399 1.62 22.46 -1.64
CA GLN A 399 2.52 21.50 -1.01
C GLN A 399 2.43 20.14 -1.74
N ALA A 400 3.54 19.39 -1.75
CA ALA A 400 3.49 18.07 -2.37
C ALA A 400 2.58 17.13 -1.58
N VAL A 401 2.70 17.11 -0.25
CA VAL A 401 1.91 16.24 0.62
C VAL A 401 1.17 17.08 1.68
N LYS A 402 -0.15 16.93 1.74
CA LYS A 402 -1.00 17.52 2.77
C LYS A 402 -1.68 16.44 3.59
N LEU A 403 -1.44 16.45 4.89
CA LEU A 403 -2.03 15.53 5.87
C LEU A 403 -2.78 16.34 6.94
N ASP A 404 -4.10 16.25 6.93
CA ASP A 404 -4.98 16.88 7.92
C ASP A 404 -5.85 15.81 8.58
N GLY A 405 -5.36 15.23 9.67
CA GLY A 405 -6.02 14.17 10.43
C GLY A 405 -5.40 12.79 10.39
N PRO A 406 -4.67 12.35 9.33
CA PRO A 406 -4.04 11.03 9.35
C PRO A 406 -3.03 10.85 10.48
N ASP A 407 -3.06 9.67 11.12
CA ASP A 407 -2.16 9.28 12.19
C ASP A 407 -1.18 8.18 11.75
N ASN A 408 0.02 8.14 12.34
CA ASN A 408 1.00 7.11 12.09
C ASN A 408 1.32 6.94 10.58
N VAL A 409 1.77 8.04 9.96
CA VAL A 409 2.15 8.10 8.55
C VAL A 409 3.66 8.12 8.41
N PHE A 410 4.19 7.24 7.59
CA PHE A 410 5.62 7.15 7.28
C PHE A 410 5.88 7.64 5.87
N VAL A 411 6.70 8.69 5.72
CA VAL A 411 7.13 9.24 4.43
C VAL A 411 8.62 8.99 4.28
N THR A 412 9.01 8.16 3.32
CA THR A 412 10.36 7.59 3.21
C THR A 412 10.73 7.32 1.76
N ARG A 413 12.00 7.45 1.39
CA ARG A 413 12.56 7.15 0.07
C ARG A 413 11.82 7.77 -1.12
N ASN A 414 11.15 8.91 -0.90
CA ASN A 414 10.51 9.62 -2.00
C ASN A 414 11.50 10.62 -2.61
N ASP A 415 11.35 10.85 -3.91
CA ASP A 415 12.11 11.85 -4.66
C ASP A 415 11.18 13.03 -5.02
N PHE A 416 11.41 14.16 -4.37
CA PHE A 416 10.68 15.41 -4.60
C PHE A 416 11.42 16.20 -5.67
N VAL A 417 10.97 16.07 -6.93
CA VAL A 417 11.58 16.71 -8.11
C VAL A 417 10.72 17.86 -8.61
N GLY A 418 11.34 18.95 -9.05
CA GLY A 418 10.61 20.14 -9.48
C GLY A 418 10.47 21.18 -8.38
N SER A 419 9.33 21.84 -8.27
CA SER A 419 9.10 22.96 -7.37
C SER A 419 7.77 22.87 -6.62
N SER A 420 7.75 23.38 -5.38
CA SER A 420 6.55 23.54 -4.57
C SER A 420 6.79 24.56 -3.47
N THR A 421 5.74 25.16 -2.93
CA THR A 421 5.82 26.11 -1.80
C THR A 421 6.40 25.43 -0.56
N ARG A 422 6.06 24.15 -0.35
CA ARG A 422 6.62 23.31 0.72
C ARG A 422 6.50 21.83 0.35
N VAL A 423 7.33 20.99 0.98
CA VAL A 423 7.28 19.54 0.79
C VAL A 423 6.02 18.96 1.43
N MET A 424 5.80 19.28 2.71
CA MET A 424 4.66 18.76 3.48
C MET A 424 3.93 19.84 4.25
N GLU A 425 2.64 19.65 4.42
CA GLU A 425 1.81 20.30 5.43
C GLU A 425 1.15 19.22 6.30
N VAL A 426 1.45 19.27 7.59
CA VAL A 426 0.85 18.36 8.59
C VAL A 426 0.14 19.24 9.61
N THR A 427 -1.16 19.06 9.76
CA THR A 427 -1.94 19.83 10.72
C THR A 427 -1.84 19.25 12.13
N SER A 428 -2.30 20.01 13.13
CA SER A 428 -2.32 19.56 14.53
C SER A 428 -3.31 18.40 14.79
N ALA A 429 -4.16 18.08 13.82
CA ALA A 429 -5.08 16.94 13.90
C ALA A 429 -4.36 15.61 13.65
N SER A 430 -3.21 15.63 12.98
CA SER A 430 -2.41 14.45 12.67
C SER A 430 -1.38 14.16 13.78
N THR A 431 -1.20 12.88 14.13
CA THR A 431 -0.20 12.44 15.11
C THR A 431 0.68 11.31 14.56
N GLY A 432 1.90 11.15 15.06
CA GLY A 432 2.79 10.06 14.65
C GLY A 432 3.28 10.12 13.21
N VAL A 433 3.15 11.26 12.52
CA VAL A 433 3.68 11.45 11.16
C VAL A 433 5.20 11.57 11.23
N LYS A 434 5.90 10.82 10.39
CA LYS A 434 7.36 10.82 10.29
C LYS A 434 7.80 11.04 8.85
N PHE A 435 8.65 12.03 8.65
CA PHE A 435 9.37 12.27 7.40
C PHE A 435 10.83 11.85 7.62
N TYR A 436 11.28 10.81 6.92
CA TYR A 436 12.61 10.23 7.14
C TYR A 436 13.69 10.92 6.32
N GLY A 437 14.95 10.79 6.76
CA GLY A 437 16.10 11.44 6.15
C GLY A 437 16.54 10.83 4.82
N ASP A 438 15.99 9.71 4.43
CA ASP A 438 16.21 9.01 3.16
C ASP A 438 15.38 9.57 1.98
N ASN A 439 14.45 10.51 2.25
CA ASN A 439 13.79 11.24 1.16
C ASN A 439 14.77 12.23 0.48
N GLN A 440 14.70 12.31 -0.84
CA GLN A 440 15.45 13.28 -1.64
C GLN A 440 14.59 14.50 -1.91
N VAL A 441 15.06 15.69 -1.57
CA VAL A 441 14.32 16.94 -1.78
C VAL A 441 15.11 17.84 -2.73
N GLY A 442 14.51 18.14 -3.87
CA GLY A 442 15.10 19.00 -4.88
C GLY A 442 15.30 20.45 -4.39
N PRO A 443 16.24 21.19 -4.98
CA PRO A 443 16.64 22.52 -4.50
C PRO A 443 15.54 23.59 -4.66
N ASP A 444 14.59 23.37 -5.55
CA ASP A 444 13.50 24.31 -5.84
C ASP A 444 12.23 24.03 -5.02
N TYR A 445 12.26 22.96 -4.19
CA TYR A 445 11.24 22.74 -3.18
C TYR A 445 11.42 23.68 -1.99
N GLY A 446 10.31 24.16 -1.45
CA GLY A 446 10.31 24.98 -0.24
C GLY A 446 10.66 24.19 1.02
N SER A 447 10.24 24.69 2.17
CA SER A 447 10.53 24.04 3.47
C SER A 447 9.87 22.66 3.57
N ILE A 448 10.53 21.72 4.28
CA ILE A 448 9.94 20.38 4.53
C ILE A 448 8.62 20.48 5.33
N GLY A 449 8.47 21.52 6.17
CA GLY A 449 7.24 21.76 6.91
C GLY A 449 7.11 20.99 8.23
N MET A 450 8.05 20.09 8.52
CA MET A 450 8.12 19.33 9.77
C MET A 450 9.54 18.92 10.13
N THR A 451 9.72 18.32 11.31
CA THR A 451 11.02 17.78 11.73
C THR A 451 11.36 16.50 10.96
N VAL A 452 12.57 16.46 10.41
CA VAL A 452 13.09 15.26 9.75
C VAL A 452 13.47 14.23 10.82
N THR A 453 12.97 13.02 10.67
CA THR A 453 13.35 11.86 11.48
C THR A 453 14.69 11.32 10.94
N PRO A 454 15.76 11.22 11.76
CA PRO A 454 17.03 10.70 11.30
C PRO A 454 16.95 9.22 10.90
N GLY A 455 17.76 8.85 9.89
CA GLY A 455 17.85 7.47 9.39
C GLY A 455 16.86 7.15 8.28
N ASP A 456 16.87 5.89 7.89
CA ASP A 456 16.00 5.37 6.86
C ASP A 456 14.63 5.01 7.45
N GLY A 457 13.60 5.21 6.67
CA GLY A 457 12.26 4.83 7.04
C GLY A 457 11.97 3.34 6.76
N PRO A 458 10.78 2.88 7.15
CA PRO A 458 10.38 1.50 6.88
C PRO A 458 10.36 1.20 5.37
N ALA A 459 10.83 0.02 5.03
CA ALA A 459 10.88 -0.49 3.65
C ALA A 459 9.49 -0.81 3.09
#